data_98fb8cfe7fdae14c38595bbfd2e6a1b4
#
_entry.id   98fb8cfe7fdae14c38595bbfd2e6a1b4
#
_cell.length_a   1.000
_cell.length_b   1.000
_cell.length_c   1.000
_cell.angle_alpha   90.00
_cell.angle_beta   90.00
_cell.angle_gamma   90.00
#
_symmetry.space_group_name_H-M   'P 1'
#
loop_
_entity.id
_entity.type
_entity.pdbx_description
1 polymer ?
#
loop_
_entity_poly.entity_id
_entity_poly.type
_entity_poly.pdbx_seq_one_letter_code
_entity_poly.pdbx_strand_id
1 'polypeptide(L)'
;YSSAPASLPIAGDYHVGTHGRIGSSNITVLLGNGRGSRTTDGASFTACSGVSTTTWNDIEANANKFIAVSSGGVVNSSNDGATWSDISGSVGSDTFTGVAAIGQTWIIVSDTGIIYRSTDNGSSWTNSQVEPYDGSTPIFKFVAAGNGLFITANQYGQTWESVDDGVTWQLAANVGLGVGGPKYIAKDLVFKNGKFLMPVQDSPLDDSTSLNKIFVTNANVAQSSTSAVTVWTESDTLPHSGPYKVTGMQGTFVAITANGETAYSYDGISWKQLTGTLSGTYDKIVEGRNAGGYFIPISTTAMSSVTVMKKGAPPLVRVITNAGKLSKVQIFDPGSGYSAAPNITITDNRNTIDAQLQCRIANGVLSQPTFTNRGTGFINV
;
A
#
# COMPACT_ATOMS: atom_id res chain seq x y z
N TYR A 1 4.10 11.31 -11.82
CA TYR A 1 2.71 10.79 -11.77
C TYR A 1 1.79 11.73 -12.53
N SER A 2 0.88 11.18 -13.29
CA SER A 2 -0.27 11.91 -13.86
C SER A 2 -1.53 11.53 -13.09
N SER A 3 -2.47 12.45 -12.95
CA SER A 3 -3.76 12.17 -12.33
C SER A 3 -4.89 12.46 -13.32
N ALA A 4 -5.91 11.60 -13.32
CA ALA A 4 -7.09 11.77 -14.13
C ALA A 4 -8.33 11.30 -13.35
N PRO A 5 -9.48 11.99 -13.44
CA PRO A 5 -10.71 11.52 -12.86
C PRO A 5 -11.24 10.31 -13.62
N ALA A 6 -11.83 9.36 -12.89
CA ALA A 6 -12.58 8.23 -13.44
C ALA A 6 -13.94 8.15 -12.74
N SER A 7 -15.01 8.10 -13.51
CA SER A 7 -16.38 8.06 -12.97
C SER A 7 -16.66 6.71 -12.30
N LEU A 8 -17.33 6.76 -11.16
CA LEU A 8 -17.83 5.59 -10.47
C LEU A 8 -19.25 5.24 -10.95
N PRO A 9 -19.56 3.96 -11.17
CA PRO A 9 -20.90 3.53 -11.63
C PRO A 9 -21.99 3.79 -10.61
N ILE A 10 -21.63 3.83 -9.33
CA ILE A 10 -22.53 4.13 -8.21
C ILE A 10 -21.85 5.20 -7.36
N ALA A 11 -22.46 6.38 -7.30
CA ALA A 11 -21.99 7.46 -6.44
C ALA A 11 -22.23 7.10 -4.95
N GLY A 12 -21.31 7.48 -4.08
CA GLY A 12 -21.43 7.29 -2.63
C GLY A 12 -20.09 7.15 -1.94
N ASP A 13 -20.15 6.79 -0.67
CA ASP A 13 -19.00 6.51 0.18
C ASP A 13 -18.34 5.17 -0.18
N TYR A 14 -17.02 5.13 -0.17
CA TYR A 14 -16.23 3.92 -0.33
C TYR A 14 -15.22 3.83 0.82
N HIS A 15 -15.27 2.75 1.56
CA HIS A 15 -14.54 2.60 2.82
C HIS A 15 -13.21 1.90 2.63
N VAL A 16 -13.18 0.88 1.79
CA VAL A 16 -12.03 -0.01 1.60
C VAL A 16 -11.83 -0.33 0.13
N GLY A 17 -10.62 -0.75 -0.20
CA GLY A 17 -10.31 -1.25 -1.53
C GLY A 17 -9.02 -2.05 -1.52
N THR A 18 -8.92 -2.98 -2.46
CA THR A 18 -7.72 -3.80 -2.67
C THR A 18 -7.54 -4.14 -4.12
N HIS A 19 -6.33 -4.54 -4.46
CA HIS A 19 -5.99 -5.11 -5.76
C HIS A 19 -5.72 -6.61 -5.61
N GLY A 20 -6.35 -7.41 -6.43
CA GLY A 20 -6.11 -8.85 -6.52
C GLY A 20 -5.83 -9.31 -7.95
N ARG A 21 -5.11 -10.41 -8.07
CA ARG A 21 -4.96 -11.12 -9.33
C ARG A 21 -5.72 -12.43 -9.25
N ILE A 22 -6.90 -12.45 -9.87
CA ILE A 22 -7.75 -13.65 -9.92
C ILE A 22 -7.55 -14.33 -11.28
N GLY A 23 -6.94 -15.52 -11.27
CA GLY A 23 -6.50 -16.18 -12.48
C GLY A 23 -5.51 -15.32 -13.28
N SER A 24 -5.86 -14.94 -14.50
CA SER A 24 -5.06 -14.03 -15.34
C SER A 24 -5.43 -12.56 -15.22
N SER A 25 -6.52 -12.22 -14.52
CA SER A 25 -7.07 -10.87 -14.47
C SER A 25 -6.56 -10.09 -13.25
N ASN A 26 -6.02 -8.91 -13.49
CA ASN A 26 -5.73 -7.93 -12.46
C ASN A 26 -7.02 -7.14 -12.19
N ILE A 27 -7.49 -7.15 -10.96
CA ILE A 27 -8.77 -6.52 -10.57
C ILE A 27 -8.53 -5.65 -9.34
N THR A 28 -8.94 -4.40 -9.41
CA THR A 28 -9.03 -3.52 -8.24
C THR A 28 -10.49 -3.35 -7.87
N VAL A 29 -10.80 -3.56 -6.62
CA VAL A 29 -12.14 -3.48 -6.05
C VAL A 29 -12.18 -2.35 -5.02
N LEU A 30 -13.26 -1.59 -5.02
CA LEU A 30 -13.62 -0.59 -4.01
C LEU A 30 -14.97 -0.98 -3.43
N LEU A 31 -15.11 -1.02 -2.09
CA LEU A 31 -16.37 -1.32 -1.42
C LEU A 31 -16.80 -0.17 -0.51
N GLY A 32 -18.09 0.11 -0.52
CA GLY A 32 -18.79 1.03 0.36
C GLY A 32 -20.08 0.41 0.89
N ASN A 33 -20.90 1.20 1.55
CA ASN A 33 -22.13 0.75 2.19
C ASN A 33 -23.17 0.27 1.14
N GLY A 34 -23.36 -1.05 1.03
CA GLY A 34 -24.26 -1.68 0.07
C GLY A 34 -23.87 -1.47 -1.40
N ARG A 35 -22.62 -1.13 -1.69
CA ARG A 35 -22.13 -0.85 -3.04
C ARG A 35 -20.70 -1.32 -3.24
N GLY A 36 -20.36 -1.57 -4.49
CA GLY A 36 -19.00 -1.85 -4.88
C GLY A 36 -18.74 -1.43 -6.32
N SER A 37 -17.49 -1.13 -6.60
CA SER A 37 -16.99 -0.81 -7.94
C SER A 37 -15.71 -1.55 -8.20
N ARG A 38 -15.53 -2.06 -9.40
CA ARG A 38 -14.29 -2.74 -9.80
C ARG A 38 -13.76 -2.20 -11.11
N THR A 39 -12.45 -2.31 -11.28
CA THR A 39 -11.76 -1.95 -12.51
C THR A 39 -10.62 -2.91 -12.79
N THR A 40 -10.28 -3.09 -14.07
CA THR A 40 -9.09 -3.83 -14.51
C THR A 40 -8.02 -2.91 -15.12
N ASP A 41 -8.36 -1.66 -15.39
CA ASP A 41 -7.52 -0.69 -16.10
C ASP A 41 -7.30 0.64 -15.33
N GLY A 42 -8.03 0.84 -14.23
CA GLY A 42 -8.03 2.09 -13.46
C GLY A 42 -8.69 3.26 -14.19
N ALA A 43 -9.35 3.03 -15.32
CA ALA A 43 -9.99 4.08 -16.12
C ALA A 43 -11.51 3.89 -16.20
N SER A 44 -11.94 2.65 -16.36
CA SER A 44 -13.34 2.25 -16.47
C SER A 44 -13.75 1.43 -15.27
N PHE A 45 -14.81 1.84 -14.57
CA PHE A 45 -15.35 1.14 -13.42
C PHE A 45 -16.69 0.51 -13.73
N THR A 46 -16.90 -0.70 -13.24
CA THR A 46 -18.18 -1.43 -13.31
C THR A 46 -18.70 -1.70 -11.90
N ALA A 47 -20.03 -1.69 -11.73
CA ALA A 47 -20.66 -1.95 -10.45
C ALA A 47 -20.47 -3.42 -10.03
N CYS A 48 -20.32 -3.64 -8.73
CA CYS A 48 -20.43 -4.97 -8.11
C CYS A 48 -21.88 -5.21 -7.65
N SER A 49 -22.24 -6.48 -7.51
CA SER A 49 -23.55 -6.92 -6.99
C SER A 49 -23.39 -7.74 -5.70
N GLY A 50 -24.42 -7.80 -4.87
CA GLY A 50 -24.43 -8.63 -3.65
C GLY A 50 -23.61 -8.10 -2.49
N VAL A 51 -23.10 -6.87 -2.57
CA VAL A 51 -22.35 -6.23 -1.49
C VAL A 51 -23.30 -5.88 -0.34
N SER A 52 -23.01 -6.36 0.87
CA SER A 52 -23.82 -6.12 2.05
C SER A 52 -23.82 -4.64 2.48
N THR A 53 -24.94 -4.22 3.09
CA THR A 53 -25.08 -2.87 3.66
C THR A 53 -24.40 -2.82 5.01
N THR A 54 -23.19 -2.32 5.06
CA THR A 54 -22.37 -2.18 6.27
C THR A 54 -21.23 -1.19 6.06
N THR A 55 -20.57 -0.79 7.15
CA THR A 55 -19.30 -0.05 7.09
C THR A 55 -18.13 -1.05 7.06
N TRP A 56 -17.43 -1.12 5.96
CA TRP A 56 -16.29 -1.99 5.78
C TRP A 56 -15.06 -1.45 6.50
N ASN A 57 -14.34 -2.32 7.20
CA ASN A 57 -13.09 -1.99 7.88
C ASN A 57 -11.87 -2.35 7.05
N ASP A 58 -11.92 -3.52 6.37
CA ASP A 58 -10.80 -3.99 5.57
C ASP A 58 -11.24 -4.94 4.46
N ILE A 59 -10.36 -5.10 3.47
CA ILE A 59 -10.52 -6.02 2.34
C ILE A 59 -9.16 -6.51 1.86
N GLU A 60 -9.06 -7.80 1.63
CA GLU A 60 -7.84 -8.41 1.08
C GLU A 60 -8.17 -9.36 -0.08
N ALA A 61 -7.17 -9.64 -0.90
CA ALA A 61 -7.24 -10.56 -2.02
C ALA A 61 -6.09 -11.58 -2.00
N ASN A 62 -6.42 -12.83 -2.28
CA ASN A 62 -5.42 -13.81 -2.69
C ASN A 62 -5.58 -14.13 -4.20
N ALA A 63 -4.92 -15.20 -4.68
CA ALA A 63 -4.99 -15.57 -6.10
C ALA A 63 -6.37 -16.08 -6.57
N ASN A 64 -7.31 -16.32 -5.66
CA ASN A 64 -8.57 -17.00 -5.96
C ASN A 64 -9.81 -16.24 -5.47
N LYS A 65 -9.66 -15.30 -4.53
CA LYS A 65 -10.80 -14.73 -3.82
C LYS A 65 -10.49 -13.36 -3.23
N PHE A 66 -11.52 -12.57 -3.05
CA PHE A 66 -11.56 -11.39 -2.20
C PHE A 66 -12.38 -11.69 -0.95
N ILE A 67 -11.94 -11.21 0.21
CA ILE A 67 -12.71 -11.21 1.46
C ILE A 67 -12.68 -9.81 2.04
N ALA A 68 -13.86 -9.30 2.44
CA ALA A 68 -14.04 -8.03 3.12
C ALA A 68 -14.72 -8.24 4.46
N VAL A 69 -14.32 -7.45 5.47
CA VAL A 69 -14.77 -7.57 6.86
C VAL A 69 -15.26 -6.23 7.41
N SER A 70 -16.19 -6.28 8.36
CA SER A 70 -16.81 -5.09 8.94
C SER A 70 -16.90 -5.16 10.47
N SER A 71 -17.06 -4.00 11.10
CA SER A 71 -17.33 -3.88 12.54
C SER A 71 -18.71 -4.40 12.96
N GLY A 72 -19.63 -4.56 12.02
CA GLY A 72 -20.94 -5.17 12.27
C GLY A 72 -20.96 -6.69 12.21
N GLY A 73 -19.80 -7.36 12.19
CA GLY A 73 -19.69 -8.81 12.08
C GLY A 73 -20.00 -9.35 10.68
N VAL A 74 -20.14 -8.48 9.68
CA VAL A 74 -20.42 -8.90 8.30
C VAL A 74 -19.11 -9.24 7.60
N VAL A 75 -19.10 -10.40 6.93
CA VAL A 75 -18.00 -10.85 6.08
C VAL A 75 -18.56 -11.17 4.70
N ASN A 76 -18.06 -10.49 3.68
CA ASN A 76 -18.39 -10.81 2.29
C ASN A 76 -17.20 -11.40 1.55
N SER A 77 -17.48 -12.29 0.61
CA SER A 77 -16.48 -12.85 -0.29
C SER A 77 -16.89 -12.77 -1.75
N SER A 78 -15.89 -12.72 -2.64
CA SER A 78 -16.08 -12.75 -4.08
C SER A 78 -14.95 -13.51 -4.77
N ASN A 79 -15.27 -14.36 -5.74
CA ASN A 79 -14.27 -15.08 -6.55
C ASN A 79 -13.89 -14.33 -7.84
N ASP A 80 -14.54 -13.21 -8.14
CA ASP A 80 -14.38 -12.47 -9.40
C ASP A 80 -14.31 -10.96 -9.20
N GLY A 81 -14.46 -10.48 -7.96
CA GLY A 81 -14.57 -9.06 -7.60
C GLY A 81 -15.86 -8.38 -8.09
N ALA A 82 -16.76 -9.10 -8.79
CA ALA A 82 -18.00 -8.56 -9.34
C ALA A 82 -19.22 -8.96 -8.51
N THR A 83 -19.31 -10.25 -8.16
CA THR A 83 -20.42 -10.82 -7.42
C THR A 83 -19.97 -11.17 -6.01
N TRP A 84 -20.67 -10.65 -5.02
CA TRP A 84 -20.33 -10.82 -3.61
C TRP A 84 -21.39 -11.64 -2.89
N SER A 85 -20.97 -12.43 -1.94
CA SER A 85 -21.82 -13.25 -1.08
C SER A 85 -21.46 -13.04 0.38
N ASP A 86 -22.48 -12.97 1.22
CA ASP A 86 -22.33 -12.94 2.67
C ASP A 86 -21.94 -14.33 3.18
N ILE A 87 -20.81 -14.41 3.87
CA ILE A 87 -20.27 -15.63 4.48
C ILE A 87 -20.14 -15.51 6.01
N SER A 88 -20.72 -14.49 6.63
CA SER A 88 -20.61 -14.19 8.05
C SER A 88 -20.98 -15.39 8.93
N GLY A 89 -22.01 -16.15 8.57
CA GLY A 89 -22.46 -17.33 9.30
C GLY A 89 -21.43 -18.46 9.40
N SER A 90 -20.42 -18.48 8.52
CA SER A 90 -19.34 -19.46 8.58
C SER A 90 -18.12 -18.98 9.38
N VAL A 91 -18.01 -17.68 9.64
CA VAL A 91 -16.86 -17.06 10.33
C VAL A 91 -17.16 -16.86 11.81
N GLY A 92 -18.18 -16.11 12.13
CA GLY A 92 -18.56 -15.71 13.49
C GLY A 92 -19.28 -14.37 13.50
N SER A 93 -19.50 -13.82 14.69
CA SER A 93 -20.27 -12.58 14.88
C SER A 93 -19.50 -11.55 15.72
N ASP A 94 -18.24 -11.32 15.43
CA ASP A 94 -17.36 -10.42 16.17
C ASP A 94 -17.22 -9.07 15.47
N THR A 95 -16.63 -8.09 16.12
CA THR A 95 -16.21 -6.84 15.49
C THR A 95 -14.91 -7.09 14.73
N PHE A 96 -15.01 -7.36 13.44
CA PHE A 96 -13.84 -7.62 12.59
C PHE A 96 -13.17 -6.33 12.18
N THR A 97 -11.86 -6.26 12.35
CA THR A 97 -11.06 -5.04 12.16
C THR A 97 -10.06 -5.13 11.01
N GLY A 98 -9.62 -6.34 10.65
CA GLY A 98 -8.66 -6.56 9.58
C GLY A 98 -8.73 -7.96 9.00
N VAL A 99 -8.27 -8.10 7.74
CA VAL A 99 -8.18 -9.37 7.02
C VAL A 99 -6.91 -9.44 6.20
N ALA A 100 -6.24 -10.60 6.21
CA ALA A 100 -5.02 -10.84 5.43
C ALA A 100 -4.95 -12.29 4.93
N ALA A 101 -4.15 -12.53 3.87
CA ALA A 101 -4.03 -13.86 3.30
C ALA A 101 -2.61 -14.20 2.82
N ILE A 102 -2.22 -15.47 2.98
CA ILE A 102 -1.07 -16.09 2.34
C ILE A 102 -1.54 -17.42 1.71
N GLY A 103 -1.43 -17.54 0.38
CA GLY A 103 -1.91 -18.73 -0.31
C GLY A 103 -3.41 -18.95 -0.09
N GLN A 104 -3.79 -20.07 0.51
CA GLN A 104 -5.18 -20.39 0.87
C GLN A 104 -5.51 -20.10 2.33
N THR A 105 -4.50 -19.71 3.14
CA THR A 105 -4.70 -19.35 4.53
C THR A 105 -5.18 -17.91 4.63
N TRP A 106 -6.30 -17.73 5.31
CA TRP A 106 -6.89 -16.42 5.63
C TRP A 106 -6.88 -16.20 7.13
N ILE A 107 -6.58 -14.98 7.53
CA ILE A 107 -6.65 -14.51 8.90
C ILE A 107 -7.60 -13.31 8.97
N ILE A 108 -8.55 -13.36 9.89
CA ILE A 108 -9.38 -12.21 10.27
C ILE A 108 -9.10 -11.91 11.73
N VAL A 109 -8.91 -10.65 12.08
CA VAL A 109 -8.68 -10.20 13.45
C VAL A 109 -9.84 -9.36 13.95
N SER A 110 -10.06 -9.40 15.27
CA SER A 110 -11.15 -8.69 15.93
C SER A 110 -10.65 -7.74 17.03
N ASP A 111 -11.49 -6.82 17.44
CA ASP A 111 -11.22 -5.93 18.57
C ASP A 111 -11.46 -6.58 19.94
N THR A 112 -11.86 -7.84 19.96
CA THR A 112 -11.98 -8.67 21.17
C THR A 112 -10.75 -9.54 21.44
N GLY A 113 -9.69 -9.43 20.60
CA GLY A 113 -8.47 -10.22 20.71
C GLY A 113 -8.58 -11.63 20.13
N ILE A 114 -9.67 -11.92 19.41
CA ILE A 114 -9.87 -13.21 18.75
C ILE A 114 -9.30 -13.11 17.32
N ILE A 115 -8.61 -14.17 16.91
CA ILE A 115 -8.14 -14.38 15.56
C ILE A 115 -8.91 -15.54 14.93
N TYR A 116 -9.51 -15.31 13.79
CA TYR A 116 -10.19 -16.29 12.96
C TYR A 116 -9.27 -16.75 11.85
N ARG A 117 -9.17 -18.06 11.65
CA ARG A 117 -8.28 -18.69 10.68
C ARG A 117 -9.02 -19.67 9.79
N SER A 118 -8.78 -19.54 8.49
CA SER A 118 -9.19 -20.53 7.49
C SER A 118 -7.96 -21.05 6.74
N THR A 119 -7.92 -22.32 6.39
CA THR A 119 -6.88 -22.95 5.54
C THR A 119 -7.41 -23.49 4.23
N ASP A 120 -8.71 -23.37 4.00
CA ASP A 120 -9.44 -23.89 2.86
C ASP A 120 -10.05 -22.76 1.99
N ASN A 121 -9.29 -21.67 1.89
CA ASN A 121 -9.66 -20.49 1.11
C ASN A 121 -10.98 -19.83 1.56
N GLY A 122 -11.22 -19.77 2.89
CA GLY A 122 -12.37 -19.10 3.48
C GLY A 122 -13.66 -19.94 3.47
N SER A 123 -13.57 -21.26 3.28
CA SER A 123 -14.74 -22.14 3.29
C SER A 123 -15.14 -22.55 4.71
N SER A 124 -14.15 -22.79 5.58
CA SER A 124 -14.36 -23.05 6.99
C SER A 124 -13.40 -22.23 7.85
N TRP A 125 -13.79 -21.96 9.10
CA TRP A 125 -13.05 -21.10 10.00
C TRP A 125 -12.93 -21.72 11.40
N THR A 126 -11.78 -21.52 11.99
CA THR A 126 -11.52 -21.78 13.42
C THR A 126 -11.09 -20.47 14.07
N ASN A 127 -11.27 -20.35 15.39
CA ASN A 127 -10.81 -19.17 16.10
C ASN A 127 -9.93 -19.54 17.29
N SER A 128 -9.09 -18.60 17.70
CA SER A 128 -8.23 -18.70 18.87
C SER A 128 -8.08 -17.33 19.52
N GLN A 129 -7.97 -17.32 20.83
CA GLN A 129 -7.61 -16.12 21.59
C GLN A 129 -6.11 -16.01 21.66
N VAL A 130 -5.58 -14.81 21.42
CA VAL A 130 -4.15 -14.55 21.66
C VAL A 130 -3.93 -14.24 23.14
N GLU A 131 -2.88 -14.80 23.71
CA GLU A 131 -2.53 -14.57 25.11
C GLU A 131 -2.34 -13.08 25.39
N PRO A 132 -2.91 -12.59 26.50
CA PRO A 132 -2.76 -11.20 26.90
C PRO A 132 -1.29 -10.81 27.10
N TYR A 133 -0.92 -9.64 26.61
CA TYR A 133 0.28 -8.94 27.04
C TYR A 133 -0.09 -8.06 28.24
N ASP A 134 0.71 -8.07 29.29
CA ASP A 134 0.48 -7.29 30.54
C ASP A 134 -0.86 -7.56 31.27
N GLY A 135 -1.51 -8.67 30.99
CA GLY A 135 -2.81 -9.04 31.58
C GLY A 135 -4.02 -8.41 30.89
N SER A 136 -3.82 -7.66 29.79
CA SER A 136 -4.90 -7.06 29.01
C SER A 136 -5.08 -7.79 27.68
N THR A 137 -6.32 -8.14 27.33
CA THR A 137 -6.66 -8.73 26.03
C THR A 137 -6.29 -7.76 24.91
N PRO A 138 -5.52 -8.18 23.88
CA PRO A 138 -5.16 -7.30 22.80
C PRO A 138 -6.39 -6.89 21.97
N ILE A 139 -6.49 -5.60 21.65
CA ILE A 139 -7.52 -5.06 20.75
C ILE A 139 -6.89 -4.90 19.39
N PHE A 140 -7.01 -5.91 18.53
CA PHE A 140 -6.41 -5.84 17.19
C PHE A 140 -7.13 -4.82 16.32
N LYS A 141 -6.37 -4.09 15.51
CA LYS A 141 -6.88 -3.08 14.57
C LYS A 141 -6.47 -3.37 13.13
N PHE A 142 -5.34 -4.01 12.95
CA PHE A 142 -4.76 -4.23 11.62
C PHE A 142 -4.16 -5.63 11.55
N VAL A 143 -4.15 -6.22 10.36
CA VAL A 143 -3.38 -7.41 10.05
C VAL A 143 -2.84 -7.30 8.62
N ALA A 144 -1.60 -7.73 8.41
CA ALA A 144 -0.99 -7.82 7.10
C ALA A 144 -0.23 -9.14 6.95
N ALA A 145 -0.02 -9.57 5.72
CA ALA A 145 0.59 -10.85 5.43
C ALA A 145 1.58 -10.77 4.27
N GLY A 146 2.71 -11.44 4.40
CA GLY A 146 3.73 -11.53 3.37
C GLY A 146 5.03 -12.15 3.86
N ASN A 147 5.90 -12.55 2.96
CA ASN A 147 7.17 -13.23 3.28
C ASN A 147 7.01 -14.47 4.18
N GLY A 148 5.84 -15.14 4.13
CA GLY A 148 5.51 -16.25 5.01
C GLY A 148 5.08 -15.87 6.43
N LEU A 149 4.93 -14.58 6.73
CA LEU A 149 4.53 -14.05 8.03
C LEU A 149 3.12 -13.46 7.96
N PHE A 150 2.36 -13.65 9.05
CA PHE A 150 1.25 -12.79 9.41
C PHE A 150 1.69 -11.88 10.55
N ILE A 151 1.41 -10.58 10.43
CA ILE A 151 1.62 -9.60 11.50
C ILE A 151 0.29 -8.92 11.79
N THR A 152 -0.13 -8.91 13.05
CA THR A 152 -1.26 -8.09 13.53
C THR A 152 -0.77 -7.00 14.48
N ALA A 153 -1.49 -5.89 14.53
CA ALA A 153 -1.16 -4.76 15.39
C ALA A 153 -2.40 -4.22 16.10
N ASN A 154 -2.21 -3.74 17.34
CA ASN A 154 -3.19 -2.90 18.00
C ASN A 154 -2.98 -1.42 17.64
N GLN A 155 -3.88 -0.56 18.09
CA GLN A 155 -3.80 0.87 17.83
C GLN A 155 -2.56 1.56 18.44
N TYR A 156 -1.91 0.95 19.42
CA TYR A 156 -0.75 1.51 20.10
C TYR A 156 0.60 1.03 19.53
N GLY A 157 0.58 0.33 18.39
CA GLY A 157 1.77 -0.15 17.72
C GLY A 157 2.42 -1.38 18.36
N GLN A 158 1.74 -2.08 19.28
CA GLN A 158 2.15 -3.41 19.67
C GLN A 158 1.81 -4.38 18.54
N THR A 159 2.74 -5.26 18.20
CA THR A 159 2.58 -6.22 17.11
C THR A 159 2.74 -7.65 17.60
N TRP A 160 1.93 -8.55 17.04
CA TRP A 160 2.07 -9.99 17.19
C TRP A 160 2.33 -10.59 15.82
N GLU A 161 3.14 -11.62 15.78
CA GLU A 161 3.48 -12.33 14.55
C GLU A 161 3.19 -13.82 14.64
N SER A 162 2.87 -14.40 13.51
CA SER A 162 2.75 -15.84 13.30
C SER A 162 3.62 -16.27 12.14
N VAL A 163 4.41 -17.33 12.34
CA VAL A 163 5.33 -17.94 11.37
C VAL A 163 4.86 -19.32 10.92
N ASP A 164 3.72 -19.76 11.41
CA ASP A 164 3.15 -21.09 11.23
C ASP A 164 1.73 -21.05 10.64
N ASP A 165 1.55 -20.15 9.67
CA ASP A 165 0.27 -19.94 8.97
C ASP A 165 -0.89 -19.55 9.90
N GLY A 166 -0.62 -18.79 10.95
CA GLY A 166 -1.64 -18.29 11.88
C GLY A 166 -2.07 -19.28 12.95
N VAL A 167 -1.33 -20.36 13.17
CA VAL A 167 -1.64 -21.37 14.23
C VAL A 167 -1.28 -20.84 15.61
N THR A 168 -0.06 -20.29 15.74
CA THR A 168 0.39 -19.66 16.99
C THR A 168 0.82 -18.22 16.76
N TRP A 169 0.66 -17.41 17.80
CA TRP A 169 0.98 -16.00 17.77
C TRP A 169 1.86 -15.61 18.94
N GLN A 170 2.91 -14.86 18.69
CA GLN A 170 3.81 -14.35 19.71
C GLN A 170 3.93 -12.82 19.62
N LEU A 171 4.11 -12.16 20.75
CA LEU A 171 4.41 -10.74 20.78
C LEU A 171 5.73 -10.48 20.07
N ALA A 172 5.71 -9.65 19.03
CA ALA A 172 6.87 -9.42 18.17
C ALA A 172 7.60 -8.13 18.51
N ALA A 173 6.90 -7.01 18.58
CA ALA A 173 7.50 -5.73 18.85
C ALA A 173 6.51 -4.76 19.49
N ASN A 174 7.06 -3.72 20.06
CA ASN A 174 6.33 -2.63 20.67
C ASN A 174 6.88 -1.31 20.15
N VAL A 175 6.50 -0.94 18.93
CA VAL A 175 7.01 0.27 18.26
C VAL A 175 6.37 1.56 18.77
N GLY A 176 5.29 1.45 19.53
CA GLY A 176 4.49 2.59 19.98
C GLY A 176 4.68 3.00 21.44
N LEU A 177 5.46 2.28 22.26
CA LEU A 177 5.61 2.62 23.67
C LEU A 177 6.85 3.52 23.89
N GLY A 178 6.58 4.74 24.42
CA GLY A 178 7.56 5.59 25.08
C GLY A 178 7.57 5.40 26.59
N VAL A 179 8.50 6.04 27.27
CA VAL A 179 8.49 6.15 28.76
C VAL A 179 7.26 6.97 29.15
N GLY A 180 6.28 6.34 29.79
CA GLY A 180 5.08 7.02 30.27
C GLY A 180 3.79 6.78 29.48
N GLY A 181 3.80 5.93 28.43
CA GLY A 181 2.60 5.57 27.67
C GLY A 181 2.83 5.45 26.16
N PRO A 182 1.78 5.25 25.37
CA PRO A 182 1.92 5.10 23.91
C PRO A 182 2.37 6.43 23.30
N LYS A 183 3.55 6.39 22.68
CA LYS A 183 4.12 7.50 21.93
C LYS A 183 3.43 7.69 20.58
N TYR A 184 3.03 6.59 19.96
CA TYR A 184 2.43 6.58 18.63
C TYR A 184 1.09 5.87 18.60
N ILE A 185 0.23 6.29 17.68
CA ILE A 185 -1.02 5.62 17.33
C ILE A 185 -0.86 5.08 15.90
N ALA A 186 -0.94 3.75 15.75
CA ALA A 186 -0.93 3.10 14.44
C ALA A 186 -2.18 3.50 13.64
N LYS A 187 -1.99 3.79 12.37
CA LYS A 187 -3.05 4.22 11.44
C LYS A 187 -3.34 3.22 10.35
N ASP A 188 -2.40 2.32 10.08
CA ASP A 188 -2.51 1.25 9.11
C ASP A 188 -1.43 0.20 9.36
N LEU A 189 -1.56 -0.97 8.72
CA LEU A 189 -0.51 -1.98 8.59
C LEU A 189 -0.69 -2.66 7.24
N VAL A 190 0.30 -2.56 6.39
CA VAL A 190 0.24 -3.14 5.04
C VAL A 190 1.52 -3.91 4.71
N PHE A 191 1.40 -4.92 3.84
CA PHE A 191 2.55 -5.58 3.22
C PHE A 191 2.60 -5.23 1.73
N LYS A 192 3.62 -4.50 1.32
CA LYS A 192 3.80 -4.07 -0.08
C LYS A 192 5.28 -4.12 -0.47
N ASN A 193 5.56 -4.48 -1.72
CA ASN A 193 6.93 -4.56 -2.26
C ASN A 193 7.92 -5.35 -1.38
N GLY A 194 7.45 -6.44 -0.73
CA GLY A 194 8.27 -7.28 0.14
C GLY A 194 8.54 -6.71 1.53
N LYS A 195 7.85 -5.64 1.93
CA LYS A 195 8.01 -4.99 3.23
C LYS A 195 6.68 -4.79 3.93
N PHE A 196 6.70 -4.89 5.27
CA PHE A 196 5.60 -4.40 6.10
C PHE A 196 5.83 -2.92 6.40
N LEU A 197 4.77 -2.13 6.32
CA LEU A 197 4.77 -0.71 6.65
C LEU A 197 3.64 -0.43 7.63
N MET A 198 3.96 0.31 8.69
CA MET A 198 3.00 0.75 9.70
C MET A 198 3.10 2.28 9.83
N PRO A 199 2.22 3.03 9.15
CA PRO A 199 2.08 4.46 9.38
C PRO A 199 1.58 4.72 10.79
N VAL A 200 2.19 5.68 11.46
CA VAL A 200 1.81 6.09 12.82
C VAL A 200 1.64 7.60 12.89
N GLN A 201 0.88 8.03 13.87
CA GLN A 201 0.70 9.42 14.26
C GLN A 201 1.12 9.54 15.73
N ASP A 202 1.71 10.69 16.10
CA ASP A 202 2.00 10.98 17.50
C ASP A 202 0.74 10.85 18.37
N SER A 203 0.90 10.26 19.52
CA SER A 203 -0.16 10.19 20.51
C SER A 203 -0.42 11.60 21.07
N PRO A 204 -1.69 11.98 21.28
CA PRO A 204 -2.01 13.24 21.97
C PRO A 204 -1.52 13.29 23.43
N LEU A 205 -0.99 12.18 23.94
CA LEU A 205 -0.37 12.10 25.27
C LEU A 205 1.13 12.44 25.26
N ASP A 206 1.73 12.59 24.08
CA ASP A 206 3.12 13.03 23.94
C ASP A 206 3.15 14.51 23.54
N ASP A 207 3.75 15.35 24.38
CA ASP A 207 3.85 16.81 24.22
C ASP A 207 4.94 17.22 23.20
N SER A 208 5.52 16.24 22.51
CA SER A 208 6.54 16.48 21.48
C SER A 208 5.92 16.83 20.13
N THR A 209 6.61 17.64 19.36
CA THR A 209 6.21 18.14 18.02
C THR A 209 5.70 17.02 17.13
N SER A 210 4.47 17.13 16.63
CA SER A 210 3.76 16.18 15.76
C SER A 210 4.63 15.64 14.62
N LEU A 211 5.27 14.52 14.82
CA LEU A 211 6.08 13.83 13.83
C LEU A 211 5.32 12.60 13.32
N ASN A 212 4.81 12.67 12.11
CA ASN A 212 4.26 11.49 11.44
C ASN A 212 5.39 10.63 10.89
N LYS A 213 5.35 9.36 11.18
CA LYS A 213 6.38 8.38 10.80
C LYS A 213 5.74 7.16 10.15
N ILE A 214 6.55 6.43 9.43
CA ILE A 214 6.21 5.09 8.96
C ILE A 214 7.29 4.14 9.47
N PHE A 215 6.87 3.13 10.22
CA PHE A 215 7.76 2.04 10.61
C PHE A 215 7.79 1.00 9.50
N VAL A 216 8.98 0.50 9.18
CA VAL A 216 9.22 -0.41 8.06
C VAL A 216 10.02 -1.61 8.53
N THR A 217 9.62 -2.79 8.10
CA THR A 217 10.42 -4.01 8.28
C THR A 217 10.33 -4.91 7.06
N ASN A 218 11.43 -5.60 6.76
CA ASN A 218 11.50 -6.67 5.75
C ASN A 218 11.49 -8.07 6.40
N ALA A 219 10.93 -8.19 7.59
CA ALA A 219 10.80 -9.46 8.32
C ALA A 219 10.25 -10.59 7.42
N ASN A 220 10.73 -11.79 7.64
CA ASN A 220 10.30 -13.01 6.97
C ASN A 220 10.44 -14.22 7.92
N VAL A 221 9.82 -15.34 7.55
CA VAL A 221 9.83 -16.58 8.33
C VAL A 221 11.23 -17.03 8.74
N ALA A 222 12.23 -16.88 7.86
CA ALA A 222 13.60 -17.33 8.16
C ALA A 222 14.25 -16.52 9.28
N GLN A 223 13.83 -15.28 9.50
CA GLN A 223 14.33 -14.41 10.59
C GLN A 223 13.58 -14.64 11.89
N SER A 224 12.32 -15.08 11.82
CA SER A 224 11.41 -15.26 12.96
C SER A 224 11.45 -16.65 13.61
N SER A 225 12.15 -17.61 13.04
CA SER A 225 12.02 -19.04 13.37
C SER A 225 12.49 -19.48 14.77
N THR A 226 13.08 -18.59 15.59
CA THR A 226 13.66 -19.02 16.88
C THR A 226 13.66 -18.00 18.02
N SER A 227 12.91 -16.93 17.98
CA SER A 227 12.90 -15.84 18.98
C SER A 227 13.21 -14.44 18.39
N ALA A 228 13.30 -14.31 17.09
CA ALA A 228 13.58 -13.02 16.49
C ALA A 228 12.33 -12.15 16.51
N VAL A 229 12.33 -11.22 17.42
CA VAL A 229 11.39 -10.10 17.44
C VAL A 229 11.55 -9.34 16.11
N THR A 230 10.46 -9.15 15.38
CA THR A 230 10.45 -8.32 14.18
C THR A 230 11.05 -6.94 14.49
N VAL A 231 12.14 -6.61 13.83
CA VAL A 231 12.80 -5.30 14.00
C VAL A 231 12.18 -4.30 13.04
N TRP A 232 11.64 -3.23 13.58
CA TRP A 232 11.09 -2.12 12.83
C TRP A 232 12.09 -0.97 12.73
N THR A 233 12.23 -0.41 11.54
CA THR A 233 13.04 0.78 11.28
C THR A 233 12.11 1.97 11.10
N GLU A 234 12.38 3.05 11.80
CA GLU A 234 11.64 4.31 11.66
C GLU A 234 12.06 5.03 10.38
N SER A 235 11.09 5.57 9.64
CA SER A 235 11.37 6.39 8.45
C SER A 235 11.96 7.75 8.81
N ASP A 236 12.51 8.43 7.82
CA ASP A 236 12.77 9.87 7.91
C ASP A 236 11.47 10.64 8.19
N THR A 237 11.60 11.90 8.54
CA THR A 237 10.42 12.78 8.71
C THR A 237 9.68 12.90 7.38
N LEU A 238 8.39 12.63 7.41
CA LEU A 238 7.53 12.74 6.24
C LEU A 238 7.32 14.20 5.83
N PRO A 239 7.16 14.50 4.53
CA PRO A 239 7.14 15.87 4.02
C PRO A 239 5.92 16.70 4.44
N HIS A 240 4.86 16.08 4.95
CA HIS A 240 3.61 16.73 5.35
C HIS A 240 3.20 16.33 6.77
N SER A 241 2.44 17.21 7.44
CA SER A 241 1.83 16.92 8.73
C SER A 241 0.49 16.20 8.54
N GLY A 242 0.25 15.16 9.34
CA GLY A 242 -1.03 14.41 9.35
C GLY A 242 -0.81 12.90 9.26
N PRO A 243 -1.79 12.10 9.67
CA PRO A 243 -1.70 10.66 9.56
C PRO A 243 -1.70 10.24 8.09
N TYR A 244 -0.80 9.34 7.75
CA TYR A 244 -0.69 8.78 6.41
C TYR A 244 -1.40 7.44 6.30
N LYS A 245 -1.94 7.19 5.10
CA LYS A 245 -2.25 5.86 4.59
C LYS A 245 -1.24 5.53 3.50
N VAL A 246 -0.82 4.28 3.44
CA VAL A 246 0.27 3.87 2.55
C VAL A 246 -0.14 2.66 1.72
N THR A 247 0.35 2.64 0.50
CA THR A 247 0.31 1.45 -0.35
C THR A 247 1.58 1.40 -1.20
N GLY A 248 1.75 0.34 -2.00
CA GLY A 248 2.93 0.26 -2.84
C GLY A 248 2.86 -0.83 -3.89
N MET A 249 3.48 -0.57 -5.04
CA MET A 249 3.67 -1.57 -6.07
C MET A 249 4.87 -1.24 -6.96
N GLN A 250 5.39 -2.26 -7.65
CA GLN A 250 6.49 -2.10 -8.61
C GLN A 250 7.67 -1.30 -8.03
N GLY A 251 8.04 -1.61 -6.78
CA GLY A 251 9.17 -0.99 -6.10
C GLY A 251 8.95 0.46 -5.66
N THR A 252 7.73 0.98 -5.70
CA THR A 252 7.41 2.33 -5.24
C THR A 252 6.31 2.26 -4.16
N PHE A 253 6.52 2.95 -3.06
CA PHE A 253 5.51 3.21 -2.05
C PHE A 253 4.91 4.59 -2.28
N VAL A 254 3.62 4.73 -2.04
CA VAL A 254 2.91 6.02 -2.07
C VAL A 254 2.12 6.16 -0.78
N ALA A 255 2.22 7.32 -0.18
CA ALA A 255 1.50 7.68 1.02
C ALA A 255 0.61 8.91 0.76
N ILE A 256 -0.54 8.95 1.41
CA ILE A 256 -1.49 10.06 1.31
C ILE A 256 -1.97 10.48 2.70
N THR A 257 -2.09 11.78 2.93
CA THR A 257 -2.74 12.34 4.11
C THR A 257 -4.25 12.44 3.89
N ALA A 258 -5.01 12.64 4.97
CA ALA A 258 -6.45 12.90 4.88
C ALA A 258 -6.79 14.13 4.02
N ASN A 259 -5.89 15.10 3.92
CA ASN A 259 -6.06 16.33 3.13
C ASN A 259 -5.61 16.21 1.67
N GLY A 260 -5.21 15.02 1.22
CA GLY A 260 -4.80 14.77 -0.16
C GLY A 260 -3.35 15.11 -0.48
N GLU A 261 -2.54 15.41 0.52
CA GLU A 261 -1.10 15.60 0.34
C GLU A 261 -0.45 14.24 0.13
N THR A 262 0.46 14.13 -0.81
CA THR A 262 1.02 12.85 -1.22
C THR A 262 2.54 12.84 -1.13
N ALA A 263 3.08 11.67 -0.76
CA ALA A 263 4.51 11.41 -0.71
C ALA A 263 4.82 10.05 -1.36
N TYR A 264 6.06 9.86 -1.80
CA TYR A 264 6.52 8.59 -2.34
C TYR A 264 7.88 8.19 -1.78
N SER A 265 8.15 6.91 -1.81
CA SER A 265 9.42 6.31 -1.40
C SER A 265 9.74 5.07 -2.25
N TYR A 266 11.02 4.75 -2.42
CA TYR A 266 11.48 3.50 -3.03
C TYR A 266 11.93 2.46 -2.02
N ASP A 267 12.26 2.89 -0.81
CA ASP A 267 12.77 2.04 0.27
C ASP A 267 11.83 1.95 1.49
N GLY A 268 10.83 2.83 1.56
CA GLY A 268 9.91 2.98 2.69
C GLY A 268 10.49 3.82 3.83
N ILE A 269 11.75 4.23 3.76
CA ILE A 269 12.47 4.99 4.78
C ILE A 269 12.55 6.46 4.39
N SER A 270 13.10 6.74 3.22
CA SER A 270 13.28 8.11 2.71
C SER A 270 12.08 8.51 1.85
N TRP A 271 11.35 9.53 2.28
CA TRP A 271 10.13 9.97 1.65
C TRP A 271 10.30 11.34 0.99
N LYS A 272 9.75 11.48 -0.21
CA LYS A 272 9.75 12.71 -0.99
C LYS A 272 8.33 13.13 -1.29
N GLN A 273 8.10 14.45 -1.28
CA GLN A 273 6.82 15.03 -1.68
C GLN A 273 6.52 14.74 -3.14
N LEU A 274 5.30 14.29 -3.43
CA LEU A 274 4.75 14.37 -4.79
C LEU A 274 4.21 15.78 -5.01
N THR A 275 4.48 16.35 -6.17
CA THR A 275 3.98 17.67 -6.55
C THR A 275 2.48 17.63 -6.82
N GLY A 276 1.76 18.57 -6.23
CA GLY A 276 0.31 18.71 -6.33
C GLY A 276 -0.43 18.03 -5.16
N THR A 277 -1.36 18.76 -4.57
CA THR A 277 -2.29 18.25 -3.56
C THR A 277 -3.57 17.85 -4.25
N LEU A 278 -4.09 16.66 -3.94
CA LEU A 278 -5.39 16.21 -4.42
C LEU A 278 -6.46 16.94 -3.61
N SER A 279 -7.50 17.41 -4.28
CA SER A 279 -8.64 18.04 -3.60
C SER A 279 -9.60 16.99 -3.05
N GLY A 280 -9.83 16.99 -1.76
CA GLY A 280 -10.77 16.07 -1.08
C GLY A 280 -10.25 15.58 0.25
N THR A 281 -11.06 14.75 0.91
CA THR A 281 -10.67 14.05 2.15
C THR A 281 -10.49 12.59 1.82
N TYR A 282 -9.38 11.99 2.25
CA TYR A 282 -8.99 10.63 1.89
C TYR A 282 -8.72 9.77 3.11
N ASP A 283 -9.28 8.57 3.11
CA ASP A 283 -9.19 7.63 4.22
C ASP A 283 -8.36 6.39 3.91
N LYS A 284 -8.19 6.10 2.61
CA LYS A 284 -7.35 4.99 2.11
C LYS A 284 -6.74 5.33 0.75
N ILE A 285 -5.72 4.57 0.38
CA ILE A 285 -5.12 4.57 -0.95
C ILE A 285 -4.95 3.12 -1.42
N VAL A 286 -5.39 2.85 -2.63
CA VAL A 286 -5.41 1.50 -3.22
C VAL A 286 -4.54 1.47 -4.46
N GLU A 287 -3.75 0.45 -4.62
CA GLU A 287 -2.99 0.21 -5.85
C GLU A 287 -3.78 -0.61 -6.85
N GLY A 288 -3.39 -0.52 -8.12
CA GLY A 288 -3.86 -1.42 -9.17
C GLY A 288 -2.77 -1.68 -10.20
N ARG A 289 -2.76 -2.89 -10.76
CA ARG A 289 -1.72 -3.38 -11.66
C ARG A 289 -2.26 -3.57 -13.06
N ASN A 290 -1.98 -2.61 -13.93
CA ASN A 290 -2.02 -2.78 -15.38
C ASN A 290 -0.67 -2.31 -15.95
N ALA A 291 -0.55 -2.14 -17.27
CA ALA A 291 0.67 -1.59 -17.88
C ALA A 291 1.02 -0.22 -17.27
N GLY A 292 1.99 -0.20 -16.35
CA GLY A 292 2.47 1.01 -15.65
C GLY A 292 1.95 1.19 -14.21
N GLY A 293 0.89 0.50 -13.81
CA GLY A 293 0.30 0.62 -12.46
C GLY A 293 -0.40 1.95 -12.18
N TYR A 294 -1.26 1.94 -11.17
CA TYR A 294 -1.99 3.13 -10.74
C TYR A 294 -2.32 3.08 -9.24
N PHE A 295 -2.62 4.25 -8.67
CA PHE A 295 -3.09 4.41 -7.30
C PHE A 295 -4.41 5.15 -7.29
N ILE A 296 -5.32 4.74 -6.41
CA ILE A 296 -6.65 5.31 -6.24
C ILE A 296 -6.82 5.72 -4.79
N PRO A 297 -6.77 7.02 -4.46
CA PRO A 297 -7.24 7.52 -3.18
C PRO A 297 -8.75 7.38 -3.08
N ILE A 298 -9.24 6.91 -1.96
CA ILE A 298 -10.68 6.76 -1.68
C ILE A 298 -11.07 7.47 -0.40
N SER A 299 -12.33 7.85 -0.31
CA SER A 299 -12.90 8.62 0.79
C SER A 299 -14.18 7.98 1.30
N THR A 300 -14.38 8.05 2.61
CA THR A 300 -15.66 7.74 3.25
C THR A 300 -16.72 8.83 3.07
N THR A 301 -16.36 9.98 2.49
CA THR A 301 -17.33 10.95 2.00
C THR A 301 -17.86 10.56 0.61
N ALA A 302 -19.08 10.95 0.29
CA ALA A 302 -19.71 10.56 -0.96
C ALA A 302 -18.92 11.03 -2.19
N MET A 303 -18.57 10.11 -3.07
CA MET A 303 -17.85 10.35 -4.32
C MET A 303 -18.68 9.92 -5.53
N SER A 304 -18.61 10.67 -6.61
CA SER A 304 -19.12 10.28 -7.94
C SER A 304 -18.01 9.87 -8.91
N SER A 305 -16.77 10.20 -8.56
CA SER A 305 -15.57 9.85 -9.31
C SER A 305 -14.39 9.67 -8.35
N VAL A 306 -13.39 8.93 -8.78
CA VAL A 306 -12.08 8.79 -8.10
C VAL A 306 -10.99 9.43 -8.93
N THR A 307 -9.99 9.99 -8.27
CA THR A 307 -8.76 10.42 -8.94
C THR A 307 -7.84 9.22 -9.09
N VAL A 308 -7.51 8.86 -10.32
CA VAL A 308 -6.57 7.78 -10.62
C VAL A 308 -5.19 8.37 -10.88
N MET A 309 -4.25 8.05 -10.01
CA MET A 309 -2.85 8.47 -10.13
C MET A 309 -2.07 7.38 -10.86
N LYS A 310 -1.60 7.66 -12.07
CA LYS A 310 -0.80 6.70 -12.86
C LYS A 310 0.69 6.98 -12.67
N LYS A 311 1.45 5.93 -12.38
CA LYS A 311 2.90 5.99 -12.44
C LYS A 311 3.29 6.05 -13.90
N GLY A 312 4.03 7.08 -14.32
CA GLY A 312 4.61 7.15 -15.64
C GLY A 312 5.62 6.00 -15.84
N ALA A 313 5.64 5.41 -17.01
CA ALA A 313 6.69 4.46 -17.36
C ALA A 313 8.02 5.20 -17.49
N PRO A 314 9.14 4.73 -16.87
CA PRO A 314 10.44 5.33 -17.08
C PRO A 314 10.86 5.15 -18.55
N PRO A 315 11.63 6.09 -19.10
CA PRO A 315 12.16 5.94 -20.46
C PRO A 315 13.23 4.85 -20.48
N LEU A 316 13.27 4.06 -21.53
CA LEU A 316 14.39 3.19 -21.82
C LEU A 316 15.32 3.88 -22.81
N VAL A 317 16.51 4.22 -22.34
CA VAL A 317 17.51 4.94 -23.15
C VAL A 317 18.80 4.14 -23.27
N ARG A 318 19.42 4.21 -24.45
CA ARG A 318 20.79 3.76 -24.68
C ARG A 318 21.70 4.97 -24.77
N VAL A 319 22.78 4.92 -24.01
CA VAL A 319 23.81 5.95 -24.01
C VAL A 319 24.99 5.44 -24.81
N ILE A 320 25.54 6.26 -25.72
CA ILE A 320 26.71 5.95 -26.52
C ILE A 320 27.79 6.95 -26.14
N THR A 321 28.98 6.44 -25.81
CA THR A 321 30.16 7.26 -25.52
C THR A 321 31.12 7.29 -26.68
N ASN A 322 31.89 8.37 -26.78
CA ASN A 322 33.02 8.50 -27.70
C ASN A 322 34.10 9.37 -27.06
N ALA A 323 35.33 8.88 -27.03
CA ALA A 323 36.47 9.57 -26.42
C ALA A 323 36.23 10.10 -25.01
N GLY A 324 35.57 9.28 -24.17
CA GLY A 324 35.25 9.61 -22.77
C GLY A 324 34.14 10.65 -22.57
N LYS A 325 33.40 10.99 -23.61
CA LYS A 325 32.25 11.91 -23.57
C LYS A 325 30.99 11.20 -24.08
N LEU A 326 29.82 11.61 -23.60
CA LEU A 326 28.58 11.15 -24.21
C LEU A 326 28.42 11.73 -25.63
N SER A 327 28.26 10.86 -26.60
CA SER A 327 28.13 11.25 -28.00
C SER A 327 26.69 11.26 -28.48
N LYS A 328 25.88 10.27 -28.02
CA LYS A 328 24.49 10.11 -28.42
C LYS A 328 23.69 9.47 -27.32
N VAL A 329 22.43 9.90 -27.21
CA VAL A 329 21.39 9.19 -26.42
C VAL A 329 20.30 8.76 -27.37
N GLN A 330 19.97 7.49 -27.37
CA GLN A 330 18.89 6.92 -28.16
C GLN A 330 17.76 6.49 -27.21
N ILE A 331 16.57 7.00 -27.47
CA ILE A 331 15.36 6.60 -26.74
C ILE A 331 14.76 5.39 -27.44
N PHE A 332 14.72 4.25 -26.77
CA PHE A 332 14.03 3.03 -27.24
C PHE A 332 12.58 3.01 -26.81
N ASP A 333 12.32 3.45 -25.59
CA ASP A 333 10.99 3.67 -25.05
C ASP A 333 10.96 5.10 -24.49
N PRO A 334 10.07 5.96 -25.00
CA PRO A 334 10.00 7.34 -24.53
C PRO A 334 9.40 7.47 -23.12
N GLY A 335 8.93 6.38 -22.52
CA GLY A 335 8.20 6.42 -21.26
C GLY A 335 6.84 7.10 -21.40
N SER A 336 6.20 7.40 -20.28
CA SER A 336 4.90 8.06 -20.27
C SER A 336 4.64 8.82 -18.96
N GLY A 337 3.61 9.68 -18.94
CA GLY A 337 3.15 10.35 -17.72
C GLY A 337 3.97 11.58 -17.33
N TYR A 338 4.78 12.13 -18.21
CA TYR A 338 5.55 13.34 -17.93
C TYR A 338 4.65 14.59 -18.08
N SER A 339 4.56 15.36 -17.00
CA SER A 339 3.88 16.67 -17.00
C SER A 339 4.83 17.84 -17.32
N ALA A 340 6.14 17.66 -17.07
CA ALA A 340 7.17 18.62 -17.36
C ALA A 340 8.43 17.91 -17.86
N ALA A 341 9.21 18.59 -18.71
CA ALA A 341 10.46 18.06 -19.25
C ALA A 341 11.49 17.85 -18.13
N PRO A 342 11.95 16.61 -17.85
CA PRO A 342 12.94 16.36 -16.84
C PRO A 342 14.32 16.83 -17.28
N ASN A 343 15.10 17.33 -16.32
CA ASN A 343 16.53 17.43 -16.45
C ASN A 343 17.14 16.06 -16.18
N ILE A 344 17.89 15.52 -17.12
CA ILE A 344 18.54 14.22 -16.97
C ILE A 344 20.03 14.44 -16.74
N THR A 345 20.54 13.93 -15.61
CA THR A 345 21.97 13.87 -15.32
C THR A 345 22.41 12.43 -15.43
N ILE A 346 23.47 12.18 -16.18
CA ILE A 346 24.08 10.86 -16.32
C ILE A 346 25.41 10.90 -15.58
N THR A 347 25.50 10.09 -14.53
CA THR A 347 26.68 9.93 -13.69
C THR A 347 27.29 8.56 -13.89
N ASP A 348 28.61 8.47 -13.81
CA ASP A 348 29.36 7.23 -13.68
C ASP A 348 30.36 7.48 -12.54
N ASN A 349 30.48 6.57 -11.59
CA ASN A 349 31.39 6.69 -10.43
C ASN A 349 32.86 6.96 -10.80
N ARG A 350 33.18 6.90 -12.10
CA ARG A 350 34.51 7.11 -12.67
C ARG A 350 34.60 8.35 -13.54
N ASN A 351 33.49 9.04 -13.79
CA ASN A 351 33.49 10.28 -14.57
C ASN A 351 34.01 11.44 -13.72
N THR A 352 34.57 12.41 -14.39
CA THR A 352 35.07 13.66 -13.76
C THR A 352 34.06 14.80 -13.84
N ILE A 353 33.18 14.73 -14.81
CA ILE A 353 32.10 15.73 -15.03
C ILE A 353 30.86 14.96 -15.53
N ASP A 354 29.76 15.14 -14.85
CA ASP A 354 28.48 14.56 -15.23
C ASP A 354 27.96 15.12 -16.55
N ALA A 355 27.32 14.28 -17.33
CA ALA A 355 26.61 14.73 -18.52
C ALA A 355 25.20 15.18 -18.17
N GLN A 356 24.75 16.24 -18.80
CA GLN A 356 23.43 16.81 -18.64
C GLN A 356 22.69 16.87 -19.96
N LEU A 357 21.41 16.51 -19.94
CA LEU A 357 20.52 16.54 -21.08
C LEU A 357 19.22 17.25 -20.74
N GLN A 358 18.71 17.96 -21.72
CA GLN A 358 17.32 18.44 -21.71
C GLN A 358 16.50 17.61 -22.70
N CYS A 359 15.32 17.22 -22.28
CA CYS A 359 14.34 16.54 -23.13
C CYS A 359 13.17 17.46 -23.42
N ARG A 360 12.46 17.20 -24.52
CA ARG A 360 11.14 17.78 -24.79
C ARG A 360 10.08 16.77 -24.43
N ILE A 361 8.90 17.24 -24.10
CA ILE A 361 7.72 16.41 -23.90
C ILE A 361 6.74 16.68 -25.03
N ALA A 362 6.24 15.60 -25.62
CA ALA A 362 5.12 15.64 -26.52
C ALA A 362 4.11 14.57 -26.07
N ASN A 363 2.87 14.98 -25.79
CA ASN A 363 1.80 14.09 -25.34
C ASN A 363 2.16 13.22 -24.11
N GLY A 364 2.89 13.79 -23.15
CA GLY A 364 3.29 13.08 -21.93
C GLY A 364 4.42 12.06 -22.08
N VAL A 365 5.11 12.02 -23.24
CA VAL A 365 6.26 11.14 -23.50
C VAL A 365 7.51 11.96 -23.81
N LEU A 366 8.69 11.40 -23.49
CA LEU A 366 9.96 12.07 -23.78
C LEU A 366 10.29 12.03 -25.27
N SER A 367 10.79 13.14 -25.78
CA SER A 367 11.27 13.25 -27.15
C SER A 367 12.54 14.09 -27.23
N GLN A 368 13.33 13.87 -28.26
CA GLN A 368 14.46 14.70 -28.67
C GLN A 368 15.39 15.14 -27.53
N PRO A 369 16.15 14.23 -26.89
CA PRO A 369 17.14 14.63 -25.90
C PRO A 369 18.26 15.48 -26.56
N THR A 370 18.59 16.59 -25.93
CA THR A 370 19.65 17.49 -26.32
C THR A 370 20.70 17.60 -25.23
N PHE A 371 21.98 17.45 -25.53
CA PHE A 371 23.01 17.65 -24.54
C PHE A 371 23.18 19.14 -24.21
N THR A 372 23.09 19.47 -22.95
CA THR A 372 23.55 20.76 -22.41
C THR A 372 25.00 20.67 -21.94
N ASN A 373 25.40 19.47 -21.45
CA ASN A 373 26.78 19.12 -21.15
C ASN A 373 27.02 17.65 -21.52
N ARG A 374 28.12 17.32 -22.17
CA ARG A 374 28.45 15.95 -22.60
C ARG A 374 29.23 15.16 -21.56
N GLY A 375 29.59 15.79 -20.44
CA GLY A 375 30.42 15.17 -19.41
C GLY A 375 31.81 14.76 -19.88
N THR A 376 32.60 14.20 -18.97
CA THR A 376 33.91 13.65 -19.25
C THR A 376 34.22 12.46 -18.35
N GLY A 377 35.13 11.58 -18.79
CA GLY A 377 35.56 10.42 -18.00
C GLY A 377 34.70 9.17 -18.18
N PHE A 378 33.70 9.18 -19.06
CA PHE A 378 32.90 7.99 -19.37
C PHE A 378 33.71 6.95 -20.12
N ILE A 379 33.59 5.68 -19.74
CA ILE A 379 34.23 4.58 -20.45
C ILE A 379 33.42 4.26 -21.72
N ASN A 380 34.12 3.97 -22.80
CA ASN A 380 33.49 3.44 -24.00
C ASN A 380 32.95 2.03 -23.69
N VAL A 381 31.65 1.83 -23.81
CA VAL A 381 30.95 0.55 -23.70
C VAL A 381 30.55 0.10 -25.11
#